data_1725f546383d5b1ecd10ed3bc452b601
#
_entry.id   1725f546383d5b1ecd10ed3bc452b601
#
_cell.length_a   1.000
_cell.length_b   1.000
_cell.length_c   1.000
_cell.angle_alpha   90.00
_cell.angle_beta   90.00
_cell.angle_gamma   90.00
#
_symmetry.space_group_name_H-M   'P 1'
#
loop_
_entity.id
_entity.type
_entity.pdbx_description
1 polymer ?
#
loop_
_entity_poly.entity_id
_entity_poly.type
_entity_poly.pdbx_seq_one_letter_code
_entity_poly.pdbx_strand_id
1 'polypeptide(L)'
;MEQFKGTWEEQNDSSERDKLIDEFQRYTAPVRAQTIRELGQDQREIDGSLYPEITDEKFLMKLLGKREFRETKQPKITDESLEQNVCDVEEFEYTSSQKFVSQFMSPNTPYNGMLLYHGVGVGKTCSAILAAETFLQLSPKNKVYILAPPAIQAGFYRTIFDPSRLTIGKDDQPNSHEGCTGNRYLELTQMLYERDKREIELRVNRLINKRYAIMGYVAFRNMVLNILSQISSTLSPEKKQQQKISLLQRALSGCFLIVDEAHNLRDVSDTTEDEGEQGDDVGDKSDASAGKKLVPMLREVLKTCEGNKLMLMSATPMYNSYKEIISLLNLLLLVDKSESLLKESDITFETTARGEELSKASEDLLIRVANGHISFMRGENPKAFPARLDPSDAIRISEWPTFEPNGS
;
A
#
# COMPACT_ATOMS: atom_id res chain seq x y z
N MET A 1 19.03 -12.58 31.22
CA MET A 1 19.40 -12.72 29.81
C MET A 1 20.77 -13.37 29.56
N GLU A 2 21.72 -13.28 30.46
CA GLU A 2 23.03 -13.97 30.29
C GLU A 2 23.00 -15.49 30.51
N GLN A 3 21.97 -16.04 31.15
CA GLN A 3 21.83 -17.49 31.35
C GLN A 3 21.23 -18.25 30.15
N PHE A 4 20.71 -17.54 29.13
CA PHE A 4 20.10 -18.16 27.95
C PHE A 4 20.99 -18.16 26.68
N LYS A 5 22.29 -17.93 26.82
CA LYS A 5 23.26 -18.10 25.72
C LYS A 5 23.78 -19.54 25.57
N GLY A 6 22.95 -20.51 25.86
CA GLY A 6 23.18 -21.92 25.52
C GLY A 6 22.68 -22.17 24.10
N THR A 7 23.57 -22.52 23.28
CA THR A 7 23.56 -22.92 21.87
C THR A 7 22.27 -23.60 21.42
N TRP A 8 21.48 -22.91 20.60
CA TRP A 8 20.31 -23.44 19.92
C TRP A 8 20.62 -24.54 18.89
N GLU A 9 21.91 -24.79 18.62
CA GLU A 9 22.39 -25.69 17.57
C GLU A 9 22.62 -27.11 18.03
N GLU A 10 22.64 -27.41 19.34
CA GLU A 10 23.06 -28.73 19.84
C GLU A 10 21.95 -29.63 20.44
N GLN A 11 20.70 -29.23 20.46
CA GLN A 11 19.65 -30.03 21.11
C GLN A 11 18.57 -30.50 20.13
N ASN A 12 18.77 -31.70 19.59
CA ASN A 12 17.80 -32.41 18.73
C ASN A 12 16.71 -33.19 19.52
N ASP A 13 16.49 -32.89 20.79
CA ASP A 13 15.46 -33.55 21.60
C ASP A 13 14.21 -32.67 21.76
N SER A 14 13.09 -33.08 21.15
CA SER A 14 11.81 -32.37 21.20
C SER A 14 11.31 -32.12 22.63
N SER A 15 11.62 -33.02 23.58
CA SER A 15 11.21 -32.91 24.99
C SER A 15 11.90 -31.76 25.75
N GLU A 16 13.18 -31.48 25.45
CA GLU A 16 13.90 -30.35 26.05
C GLU A 16 13.48 -29.02 25.43
N ARG A 17 13.20 -29.02 24.15
CA ARG A 17 12.68 -27.83 23.42
C ARG A 17 11.33 -27.38 23.97
N ASP A 18 10.43 -28.33 24.24
CA ASP A 18 9.11 -28.04 24.82
C ASP A 18 9.21 -27.51 26.25
N LYS A 19 10.14 -28.04 27.05
CA LYS A 19 10.43 -27.50 28.40
C LYS A 19 10.97 -26.09 28.35
N LEU A 20 11.87 -25.77 27.42
CA LEU A 20 12.42 -24.42 27.25
C LEU A 20 11.37 -23.42 26.78
N ILE A 21 10.44 -23.85 25.92
CA ILE A 21 9.30 -23.02 25.47
C ILE A 21 8.35 -22.74 26.65
N ASP A 22 8.04 -23.76 27.46
CA ASP A 22 7.19 -23.62 28.64
C ASP A 22 7.85 -22.71 29.69
N GLU A 23 9.14 -22.84 29.91
CA GLU A 23 9.90 -22.00 30.85
C GLU A 23 9.99 -20.56 30.34
N PHE A 24 10.22 -20.34 29.06
CA PHE A 24 10.19 -19.02 28.42
C PHE A 24 8.81 -18.37 28.53
N GLN A 25 7.74 -19.14 28.30
CA GLN A 25 6.37 -18.64 28.46
C GLN A 25 6.05 -18.27 29.90
N ARG A 26 6.47 -19.06 30.88
CA ARG A 26 6.31 -18.73 32.32
C ARG A 26 7.06 -17.46 32.71
N TYR A 27 8.23 -17.21 32.15
CA TYR A 27 9.02 -16.01 32.45
C TYR A 27 8.48 -14.75 31.76
N THR A 28 7.94 -14.88 30.57
CA THR A 28 7.43 -13.74 29.79
C THR A 28 5.98 -13.37 30.12
N ALA A 29 5.19 -14.29 30.63
CA ALA A 29 3.79 -14.08 30.97
C ALA A 29 3.55 -12.92 31.99
N PRO A 30 4.32 -12.81 33.10
CA PRO A 30 4.14 -11.70 34.06
C PRO A 30 4.49 -10.34 33.44
N VAL A 31 5.58 -10.25 32.67
CA VAL A 31 6.02 -9.03 31.99
C VAL A 31 4.99 -8.59 30.97
N ARG A 32 4.44 -9.54 30.22
CA ARG A 32 3.38 -9.31 29.25
C ARG A 32 2.09 -8.81 29.92
N ALA A 33 1.69 -9.43 31.03
CA ALA A 33 0.52 -9.03 31.81
C ALA A 33 0.66 -7.62 32.40
N GLN A 34 1.86 -7.26 32.87
CA GLN A 34 2.16 -5.93 33.38
C GLN A 34 2.10 -4.89 32.25
N THR A 35 2.72 -5.17 31.11
CA THR A 35 2.70 -4.29 29.92
C THR A 35 1.26 -4.07 29.42
N ILE A 36 0.43 -5.10 29.43
CA ILE A 36 -0.99 -5.01 29.03
C ILE A 36 -1.77 -4.11 30.02
N ARG A 37 -1.54 -4.24 31.32
CA ARG A 37 -2.16 -3.37 32.35
C ARG A 37 -1.72 -1.91 32.21
N GLU A 38 -0.44 -1.67 31.99
CA GLU A 38 0.13 -0.33 31.81
C GLU A 38 -0.40 0.35 30.53
N LEU A 39 -0.77 -0.43 29.51
CA LEU A 39 -1.37 0.05 28.26
C LEU A 39 -2.90 0.23 28.35
N GLY A 40 -3.52 -0.11 29.51
CA GLY A 40 -4.97 -0.01 29.72
C GLY A 40 -5.81 -0.97 28.86
N GLN A 41 -5.23 -2.09 28.43
CA GLN A 41 -5.95 -3.10 27.65
C GLN A 41 -6.79 -4.01 28.56
N ASP A 42 -8.03 -4.27 28.15
CA ASP A 42 -8.96 -5.11 28.88
C ASP A 42 -8.52 -6.59 28.85
N GLN A 43 -8.65 -7.32 29.97
CA GLN A 43 -8.22 -8.73 30.10
C GLN A 43 -8.86 -9.66 29.07
N ARG A 44 -9.99 -9.29 28.47
CA ARG A 44 -10.65 -10.05 27.40
C ARG A 44 -9.88 -10.14 26.09
N GLU A 45 -8.86 -9.27 25.86
CA GLU A 45 -8.01 -9.30 24.67
C GLU A 45 -6.86 -10.31 24.74
N ILE A 46 -6.69 -10.96 25.85
CA ILE A 46 -5.71 -12.05 26.01
C ILE A 46 -6.19 -13.33 25.27
N ASP A 47 -7.46 -13.37 24.89
CA ASP A 47 -8.16 -14.53 24.34
C ASP A 47 -8.01 -14.67 22.82
N GLY A 48 -6.81 -14.64 22.29
CA GLY A 48 -6.52 -15.33 21.03
C GLY A 48 -6.27 -14.49 19.79
N SER A 49 -6.68 -13.24 19.69
CA SER A 49 -6.36 -12.41 18.52
C SER A 49 -5.03 -11.69 18.70
N LEU A 50 -4.03 -12.03 17.89
CA LEU A 50 -2.72 -11.38 17.91
C LEU A 50 -2.82 -9.89 17.53
N TYR A 51 -3.81 -9.51 16.72
CA TYR A 51 -4.04 -8.17 16.20
C TYR A 51 -5.48 -7.70 16.45
N PRO A 52 -5.71 -6.37 16.67
CA PRO A 52 -7.05 -5.82 16.82
C PRO A 52 -7.84 -5.92 15.51
N GLU A 53 -9.15 -6.06 15.60
CA GLU A 53 -10.05 -5.95 14.45
C GLU A 53 -10.10 -4.52 13.94
N ILE A 54 -10.23 -4.33 12.62
CA ILE A 54 -10.30 -3.00 11.98
C ILE A 54 -11.48 -2.17 12.50
N THR A 55 -12.57 -2.83 12.88
CA THR A 55 -13.79 -2.21 13.42
C THR A 55 -13.68 -1.79 14.89
N ASP A 56 -12.59 -2.09 15.55
CA ASP A 56 -12.37 -1.74 16.96
C ASP A 56 -12.19 -0.22 17.12
N GLU A 57 -12.97 0.42 17.99
CA GLU A 57 -12.88 1.85 18.26
C GLU A 57 -11.48 2.30 18.73
N LYS A 58 -10.72 1.40 19.38
CA LYS A 58 -9.37 1.65 19.86
C LYS A 58 -8.31 1.04 18.94
N PHE A 59 -8.67 0.74 17.69
CA PHE A 59 -7.83 0.04 16.72
C PHE A 59 -6.38 0.55 16.70
N LEU A 60 -6.18 1.84 16.41
CA LEU A 60 -4.85 2.43 16.31
C LEU A 60 -4.07 2.35 17.62
N MET A 61 -4.73 2.58 18.76
CA MET A 61 -4.07 2.53 20.05
C MET A 61 -3.58 1.11 20.36
N LYS A 62 -4.40 0.10 20.08
CA LYS A 62 -4.05 -1.31 20.27
C LYS A 62 -2.96 -1.75 19.30
N LEU A 63 -3.05 -1.34 18.02
CA LEU A 63 -2.07 -1.62 17.00
C LEU A 63 -0.70 -1.01 17.35
N LEU A 64 -0.67 0.28 17.70
CA LEU A 64 0.56 0.98 18.12
C LEU A 64 1.13 0.47 19.45
N GLY A 65 0.36 -0.28 20.22
CA GLY A 65 0.80 -1.04 21.38
C GLY A 65 1.66 -2.26 21.05
N LYS A 66 1.55 -2.80 19.82
CA LYS A 66 2.37 -3.94 19.36
C LYS A 66 3.82 -3.51 19.16
N ARG A 67 4.77 -4.42 19.48
CA ARG A 67 6.21 -4.12 19.43
C ARG A 67 6.65 -3.63 18.05
N GLU A 68 6.26 -4.35 17.01
CA GLU A 68 6.60 -4.08 15.61
C GLU A 68 6.07 -2.73 15.10
N PHE A 69 4.98 -2.21 15.69
CA PHE A 69 4.44 -0.91 15.35
C PHE A 69 4.96 0.21 16.25
N ARG A 70 5.46 -0.09 17.46
CA ARG A 70 6.11 0.92 18.31
C ARG A 70 7.36 1.48 17.69
N GLU A 71 8.11 0.65 16.99
CA GLU A 71 9.35 1.03 16.30
C GLU A 71 9.08 1.98 15.11
N THR A 72 7.82 2.04 14.65
CA THR A 72 7.39 2.96 13.59
C THR A 72 6.87 4.31 14.10
N LYS A 73 6.85 4.54 15.41
CA LYS A 73 6.44 5.83 15.96
C LYS A 73 7.42 6.92 15.54
N GLN A 74 6.86 8.04 15.09
CA GLN A 74 7.68 9.22 14.84
C GLN A 74 8.28 9.71 16.16
N PRO A 75 9.57 10.04 16.21
CA PRO A 75 10.15 10.72 17.35
C PRO A 75 9.41 12.03 17.58
N LYS A 76 9.24 12.40 18.86
CA LYS A 76 8.68 13.73 19.19
C LYS A 76 9.60 14.79 18.59
N ILE A 77 9.01 15.72 17.85
CA ILE A 77 9.74 16.87 17.34
C ILE A 77 10.10 17.73 18.56
N THR A 78 11.39 17.84 18.85
CA THR A 78 11.96 18.75 19.85
C THR A 78 12.57 19.94 19.13
N ASP A 79 12.70 21.09 19.83
CA ASP A 79 13.31 22.27 19.22
C ASP A 79 14.75 21.98 18.73
N GLU A 80 15.51 21.14 19.44
CA GLU A 80 16.83 20.66 19.00
C GLU A 80 16.77 19.85 17.70
N SER A 81 15.70 19.06 17.48
CA SER A 81 15.51 18.31 16.24
C SER A 81 15.09 19.20 15.06
N LEU A 82 14.63 20.42 15.33
CA LEU A 82 14.32 21.44 14.32
C LEU A 82 15.58 22.09 13.75
N GLU A 83 16.66 22.13 14.52
CA GLU A 83 17.94 22.74 14.12
C GLU A 83 18.83 21.77 13.32
N GLN A 84 18.58 20.47 13.39
CA GLN A 84 19.33 19.50 12.59
C GLN A 84 18.94 19.62 11.11
N ASN A 85 19.93 19.91 10.26
CA ASN A 85 19.75 19.93 8.82
C ASN A 85 19.34 18.55 8.31
N VAL A 86 18.12 18.43 7.80
CA VAL A 86 17.58 17.20 7.20
C VAL A 86 18.39 16.76 5.97
N CYS A 87 19.20 17.64 5.43
CA CYS A 87 20.05 17.41 4.25
C CYS A 87 21.40 16.75 4.57
N ASP A 88 21.77 16.61 5.84
CA ASP A 88 23.05 16.02 6.25
C ASP A 88 23.01 14.48 6.43
N VAL A 89 21.91 13.83 6.03
CA VAL A 89 21.79 12.36 6.07
C VAL A 89 22.53 11.80 4.87
N GLU A 90 23.70 11.21 5.10
CA GLU A 90 24.56 10.59 4.06
C GLU A 90 23.96 9.29 3.51
N GLU A 91 23.05 8.60 4.25
CA GLU A 91 22.47 7.33 3.84
C GLU A 91 20.94 7.42 3.73
N PHE A 92 20.40 6.66 2.78
CA PHE A 92 18.94 6.55 2.61
C PHE A 92 18.30 5.82 3.80
N GLU A 93 17.39 6.49 4.49
CA GLU A 93 16.59 5.90 5.56
C GLU A 93 15.09 5.96 5.24
N TYR A 94 14.40 4.85 5.57
CA TYR A 94 12.94 4.84 5.49
C TYR A 94 12.31 5.70 6.58
N THR A 95 11.32 6.49 6.22
CA THR A 95 10.52 7.24 7.18
C THR A 95 9.69 6.31 8.07
N SER A 96 9.30 6.78 9.24
CA SER A 96 8.44 6.03 10.16
C SER A 96 7.12 5.61 9.51
N SER A 97 6.52 6.46 8.66
CA SER A 97 5.31 6.16 7.91
C SER A 97 5.52 5.06 6.87
N GLN A 98 6.65 5.04 6.17
CA GLN A 98 7.00 3.98 5.22
C GLN A 98 7.18 2.63 5.93
N LYS A 99 7.88 2.63 7.06
CA LYS A 99 8.04 1.45 7.92
C LYS A 99 6.68 0.94 8.43
N PHE A 100 5.79 1.86 8.88
CA PHE A 100 4.44 1.51 9.31
C PHE A 100 3.62 0.85 8.20
N VAL A 101 3.56 1.47 7.01
CA VAL A 101 2.82 0.93 5.85
C VAL A 101 3.34 -0.46 5.47
N SER A 102 4.66 -0.63 5.43
CA SER A 102 5.29 -1.91 5.11
C SER A 102 4.91 -2.99 6.13
N GLN A 103 4.96 -2.67 7.42
CA GLN A 103 4.58 -3.60 8.48
C GLN A 103 3.09 -3.92 8.45
N PHE A 104 2.23 -2.92 8.24
CA PHE A 104 0.78 -3.09 8.16
C PHE A 104 0.36 -4.01 7.01
N MET A 105 0.96 -3.86 5.84
CA MET A 105 0.70 -4.67 4.65
C MET A 105 1.50 -5.97 4.60
N SER A 106 2.24 -6.29 5.67
CA SER A 106 2.99 -7.55 5.79
C SER A 106 2.04 -8.76 5.80
N PRO A 107 2.45 -9.92 5.23
CA PRO A 107 1.70 -11.18 5.36
C PRO A 107 1.49 -11.64 6.81
N ASN A 108 2.29 -11.13 7.77
CA ASN A 108 2.18 -11.47 9.19
C ASN A 108 1.02 -10.74 9.90
N THR A 109 0.37 -9.80 9.23
CA THR A 109 -0.80 -9.09 9.76
C THR A 109 -2.08 -9.56 9.05
N PRO A 110 -3.24 -9.51 9.71
CA PRO A 110 -4.51 -9.89 9.10
C PRO A 110 -5.06 -8.82 8.14
N TYR A 111 -4.41 -7.67 8.03
CA TYR A 111 -4.89 -6.52 7.27
C TYR A 111 -4.55 -6.67 5.79
N ASN A 112 -5.57 -6.70 4.92
CA ASN A 112 -5.40 -7.01 3.51
C ASN A 112 -5.57 -5.79 2.60
N GLY A 113 -6.18 -4.72 3.07
CA GLY A 113 -6.47 -3.53 2.28
C GLY A 113 -5.95 -2.24 2.90
N MET A 114 -5.37 -1.33 2.06
CA MET A 114 -5.00 0.02 2.48
C MET A 114 -5.11 1.02 1.32
N LEU A 115 -5.64 2.20 1.61
CA LEU A 115 -5.56 3.39 0.76
C LEU A 115 -4.46 4.33 1.29
N LEU A 116 -3.41 4.54 0.51
CA LEU A 116 -2.42 5.59 0.76
C LEU A 116 -2.94 6.92 0.20
N TYR A 117 -3.61 7.69 1.05
CA TYR A 117 -4.01 9.06 0.77
C TYR A 117 -2.88 9.99 1.21
N HIS A 118 -1.79 9.96 0.48
CA HIS A 118 -0.60 10.75 0.76
C HIS A 118 -0.42 11.83 -0.31
N GLY A 119 -0.03 13.02 0.09
CA GLY A 119 0.27 14.13 -0.82
C GLY A 119 1.38 13.80 -1.82
N VAL A 120 1.60 14.69 -2.78
CA VAL A 120 2.69 14.55 -3.76
C VAL A 120 4.05 14.72 -3.06
N GLY A 121 5.06 13.97 -3.50
CA GLY A 121 6.44 14.13 -3.02
C GLY A 121 6.78 13.48 -1.67
N VAL A 122 5.82 12.87 -0.95
CA VAL A 122 6.07 12.22 0.36
C VAL A 122 6.57 10.77 0.25
N GLY A 123 6.93 10.30 -0.93
CA GLY A 123 7.51 8.98 -1.12
C GLY A 123 6.51 7.83 -1.21
N LYS A 124 5.28 8.06 -1.71
CA LYS A 124 4.26 6.99 -1.91
C LYS A 124 4.81 5.77 -2.63
N THR A 125 5.50 5.97 -3.76
CA THR A 125 6.05 4.88 -4.57
C THR A 125 7.05 4.05 -3.77
N CYS A 126 7.91 4.68 -2.98
CA CYS A 126 8.84 3.98 -2.09
C CYS A 126 8.10 3.21 -0.98
N SER A 127 7.04 3.79 -0.39
CA SER A 127 6.19 3.09 0.60
C SER A 127 5.59 1.81 0.00
N ALA A 128 5.08 1.89 -1.24
CA ALA A 128 4.50 0.76 -1.93
C ALA A 128 5.54 -0.32 -2.26
N ILE A 129 6.72 0.08 -2.74
CA ILE A 129 7.80 -0.87 -3.03
C ILE A 129 8.33 -1.51 -1.76
N LEU A 130 8.50 -0.77 -0.66
CA LEU A 130 8.91 -1.34 0.63
C LEU A 130 7.90 -2.37 1.14
N ALA A 131 6.61 -2.07 1.07
CA ALA A 131 5.56 -3.02 1.42
C ALA A 131 5.57 -4.27 0.53
N ALA A 132 5.76 -4.07 -0.80
CA ALA A 132 5.88 -5.17 -1.76
C ALA A 132 7.10 -6.04 -1.49
N GLU A 133 8.25 -5.45 -1.16
CA GLU A 133 9.47 -6.19 -0.84
C GLU A 133 9.34 -6.99 0.47
N THR A 134 8.70 -6.42 1.49
CA THR A 134 8.37 -7.13 2.73
C THR A 134 7.42 -8.30 2.47
N PHE A 135 6.39 -8.07 1.64
CA PHE A 135 5.47 -9.14 1.22
C PHE A 135 6.21 -10.27 0.49
N LEU A 136 7.05 -9.96 -0.49
CA LEU A 136 7.82 -10.94 -1.27
C LEU A 136 8.91 -11.64 -0.47
N GLN A 137 9.41 -11.03 0.59
CA GLN A 137 10.37 -11.67 1.51
C GLN A 137 9.71 -12.80 2.29
N LEU A 138 8.49 -12.58 2.75
CA LEU A 138 7.72 -13.55 3.54
C LEU A 138 6.92 -14.52 2.67
N SER A 139 6.64 -14.14 1.43
CA SER A 139 5.88 -14.94 0.46
C SER A 139 6.60 -14.98 -0.92
N PRO A 140 7.78 -15.60 -1.03
CA PRO A 140 8.66 -15.46 -2.20
C PRO A 140 8.15 -16.12 -3.48
N LYS A 141 7.12 -16.97 -3.39
CA LYS A 141 6.47 -17.62 -4.54
C LYS A 141 5.35 -16.76 -5.15
N ASN A 142 4.89 -15.78 -4.40
CA ASN A 142 3.79 -14.92 -4.81
C ASN A 142 4.28 -13.80 -5.74
N LYS A 143 3.36 -13.13 -6.39
CA LYS A 143 3.65 -12.06 -7.35
C LYS A 143 3.00 -10.76 -6.93
N VAL A 144 3.69 -9.66 -7.22
CA VAL A 144 3.16 -8.29 -7.04
C VAL A 144 2.73 -7.76 -8.39
N TYR A 145 1.50 -7.29 -8.49
CA TYR A 145 0.97 -6.60 -9.66
C TYR A 145 0.87 -5.11 -9.35
N ILE A 146 1.57 -4.29 -10.13
CA ILE A 146 1.51 -2.83 -10.03
C ILE A 146 0.73 -2.32 -11.24
N LEU A 147 -0.44 -1.76 -10.96
CA LEU A 147 -1.34 -1.20 -11.97
C LEU A 147 -1.19 0.32 -11.96
N ALA A 148 -0.64 0.86 -13.02
CA ALA A 148 -0.27 2.27 -13.10
C ALA A 148 -0.41 2.81 -14.51
N PRO A 149 -0.77 4.10 -14.71
CA PRO A 149 -0.72 4.76 -15.99
C PRO A 149 0.65 4.59 -16.67
N PRO A 150 0.70 4.45 -18.01
CA PRO A 150 1.95 4.18 -18.74
C PRO A 150 3.08 5.16 -18.43
N ALA A 151 2.75 6.44 -18.23
CA ALA A 151 3.73 7.50 -18.00
C ALA A 151 4.54 7.30 -16.70
N ILE A 152 3.97 6.65 -15.69
CA ILE A 152 4.60 6.49 -14.37
C ILE A 152 5.18 5.09 -14.13
N GLN A 153 4.92 4.11 -14.99
CA GLN A 153 5.41 2.74 -14.85
C GLN A 153 6.94 2.66 -14.76
N ALA A 154 7.65 3.46 -15.56
CA ALA A 154 9.11 3.54 -15.53
C ALA A 154 9.63 4.03 -14.15
N GLY A 155 8.86 4.86 -13.45
CA GLY A 155 9.16 5.32 -12.10
C GLY A 155 9.21 4.18 -11.08
N PHE A 156 8.29 3.22 -11.17
CA PHE A 156 8.31 2.03 -10.32
C PHE A 156 9.55 1.18 -10.54
N TYR A 157 9.93 0.91 -11.81
CA TYR A 157 11.17 0.18 -12.09
C TYR A 157 12.39 0.87 -11.48
N ARG A 158 12.51 2.20 -11.63
CA ARG A 158 13.63 2.98 -11.05
C ARG A 158 13.56 3.00 -9.51
N THR A 159 12.38 2.99 -8.92
CA THR A 159 12.24 2.91 -7.46
C THR A 159 12.68 1.55 -6.92
N ILE A 160 12.46 0.46 -7.69
CA ILE A 160 12.95 -0.88 -7.32
C ILE A 160 14.47 -0.95 -7.53
N PHE A 161 14.97 -0.55 -8.70
CA PHE A 161 16.39 -0.54 -9.01
C PHE A 161 16.70 0.46 -10.11
N ASP A 162 17.48 1.47 -9.78
CA ASP A 162 17.94 2.49 -10.73
C ASP A 162 19.43 2.25 -11.09
N PRO A 163 19.72 1.80 -12.33
CA PRO A 163 21.10 1.58 -12.73
C PRO A 163 21.99 2.83 -12.67
N SER A 164 21.41 4.03 -12.69
CA SER A 164 22.18 5.28 -12.59
C SER A 164 22.72 5.52 -11.16
N ARG A 165 22.11 4.90 -10.16
CA ARG A 165 22.51 4.98 -8.74
C ARG A 165 23.37 3.79 -8.30
N LEU A 166 23.78 2.94 -9.23
CA LEU A 166 24.67 1.82 -8.97
C LEU A 166 26.10 2.32 -8.96
N THR A 167 26.78 2.12 -7.83
CA THR A 167 28.22 2.37 -7.67
C THR A 167 28.97 1.03 -7.71
N ILE A 168 29.87 0.89 -8.67
CA ILE A 168 30.74 -0.28 -8.78
C ILE A 168 31.89 -0.13 -7.80
N GLY A 169 32.02 -1.07 -6.89
CA GLY A 169 33.11 -1.12 -5.92
C GLY A 169 34.46 -1.26 -6.60
N LYS A 170 35.54 -0.77 -5.98
CA LYS A 170 36.92 -0.93 -6.45
C LYS A 170 37.58 -2.09 -5.69
N ASP A 171 38.46 -2.79 -6.36
CA ASP A 171 39.15 -3.95 -5.81
C ASP A 171 38.19 -4.96 -5.18
N ASP A 172 38.35 -5.35 -3.95
CA ASP A 172 37.45 -6.30 -3.24
C ASP A 172 36.27 -5.65 -2.55
N GLN A 173 35.99 -4.37 -2.83
CA GLN A 173 34.83 -3.69 -2.25
C GLN A 173 33.51 -4.11 -2.97
N PRO A 174 32.43 -4.32 -2.22
CA PRO A 174 31.14 -4.65 -2.83
C PRO A 174 30.55 -3.46 -3.60
N ASN A 175 29.75 -3.77 -4.61
CA ASN A 175 28.89 -2.79 -5.27
C ASN A 175 27.85 -2.27 -4.29
N SER A 176 27.44 -1.02 -4.47
CA SER A 176 26.36 -0.41 -3.70
C SER A 176 25.31 0.20 -4.62
N HIS A 177 24.08 0.23 -4.15
CA HIS A 177 22.97 0.87 -4.83
C HIS A 177 22.22 1.77 -3.85
N GLU A 178 22.09 3.04 -4.20
CA GLU A 178 21.36 4.03 -3.42
C GLU A 178 19.91 4.13 -3.91
N GLY A 179 18.95 3.80 -3.04
CA GLY A 179 17.55 3.86 -3.38
C GLY A 179 16.67 3.07 -2.41
N CYS A 180 15.37 3.00 -2.72
CA CYS A 180 14.36 2.36 -1.88
C CYS A 180 14.64 0.90 -1.51
N THR A 181 15.34 0.15 -2.34
CA THR A 181 15.65 -1.26 -2.05
C THR A 181 17.08 -1.47 -1.59
N GLY A 182 17.90 -0.42 -1.56
CA GLY A 182 19.33 -0.52 -1.23
C GLY A 182 20.01 -1.62 -2.05
N ASN A 183 20.89 -2.37 -1.42
CA ASN A 183 21.67 -3.45 -2.05
C ASN A 183 20.90 -4.75 -2.27
N ARG A 184 19.63 -4.82 -1.86
CA ARG A 184 18.84 -6.07 -1.86
C ARG A 184 18.87 -6.82 -3.20
N TYR A 185 18.74 -6.13 -4.33
CA TYR A 185 18.74 -6.78 -5.64
C TYR A 185 20.13 -7.25 -6.05
N LEU A 186 21.20 -6.58 -5.63
CA LEU A 186 22.58 -7.04 -5.81
C LEU A 186 22.83 -8.33 -5.02
N GLU A 187 22.33 -8.41 -3.79
CA GLU A 187 22.41 -9.59 -2.93
C GLU A 187 21.62 -10.77 -3.51
N LEU A 188 20.34 -10.56 -3.84
CA LEU A 188 19.45 -11.60 -4.38
C LEU A 188 19.94 -12.18 -5.71
N THR A 189 20.65 -11.39 -6.52
CA THR A 189 21.22 -11.82 -7.80
C THR A 189 22.68 -12.26 -7.71
N GLN A 190 23.29 -12.15 -6.51
CA GLN A 190 24.70 -12.43 -6.26
C GLN A 190 25.65 -11.53 -7.09
N MET A 191 25.24 -10.27 -7.29
CA MET A 191 25.98 -9.29 -8.12
C MET A 191 26.77 -8.27 -7.29
N LEU A 192 26.96 -8.49 -5.98
CA LEU A 192 27.69 -7.56 -5.11
C LEU A 192 29.15 -7.31 -5.56
N TYR A 193 29.76 -8.27 -6.20
CA TYR A 193 31.15 -8.19 -6.65
C TYR A 193 31.33 -8.25 -8.18
N GLU A 194 30.20 -8.26 -8.92
CA GLU A 194 30.23 -8.21 -10.39
C GLU A 194 30.66 -6.83 -10.88
N ARG A 195 31.54 -6.77 -11.88
CA ARG A 195 32.10 -5.52 -12.43
C ARG A 195 31.44 -5.09 -13.72
N ASP A 196 30.81 -6.02 -14.43
CA ASP A 196 30.06 -5.69 -15.64
C ASP A 196 28.67 -5.16 -15.28
N LYS A 197 28.52 -3.85 -15.41
CA LYS A 197 27.25 -3.15 -15.17
C LYS A 197 26.10 -3.71 -16.00
N ARG A 198 26.36 -4.14 -17.22
CA ARG A 198 25.31 -4.70 -18.11
C ARG A 198 24.82 -6.05 -17.61
N GLU A 199 25.73 -6.91 -17.13
CA GLU A 199 25.35 -8.18 -16.53
C GLU A 199 24.53 -7.98 -15.25
N ILE A 200 24.91 -7.02 -14.41
CA ILE A 200 24.14 -6.65 -13.20
C ILE A 200 22.72 -6.24 -13.62
N GLU A 201 22.57 -5.30 -14.54
CA GLU A 201 21.28 -4.81 -15.01
C GLU A 201 20.42 -5.94 -15.59
N LEU A 202 20.97 -6.81 -16.39
CA LEU A 202 20.25 -7.93 -17.00
C LEU A 202 19.72 -8.91 -15.96
N ARG A 203 20.54 -9.27 -14.96
CA ARG A 203 20.14 -10.20 -13.89
C ARG A 203 19.13 -9.59 -12.97
N VAL A 204 19.34 -8.35 -12.54
CA VAL A 204 18.41 -7.61 -11.69
C VAL A 204 17.06 -7.45 -12.40
N ASN A 205 17.02 -6.99 -13.65
CA ASN A 205 15.77 -6.82 -14.40
C ASN A 205 15.03 -8.14 -14.61
N ARG A 206 15.75 -9.25 -14.87
CA ARG A 206 15.14 -10.58 -14.95
C ARG A 206 14.47 -10.98 -13.62
N LEU A 207 15.11 -10.72 -12.49
CA LEU A 207 14.54 -10.99 -11.18
C LEU A 207 13.34 -10.10 -10.88
N ILE A 208 13.41 -8.79 -11.19
CA ILE A 208 12.28 -7.85 -11.03
C ILE A 208 11.08 -8.36 -11.84
N ASN A 209 11.24 -8.70 -13.12
CA ASN A 209 10.15 -9.18 -13.97
C ASN A 209 9.56 -10.53 -13.51
N LYS A 210 10.34 -11.35 -12.80
CA LYS A 210 9.83 -12.57 -12.17
C LYS A 210 8.93 -12.26 -10.97
N ARG A 211 9.29 -11.26 -10.16
CA ARG A 211 8.62 -10.90 -8.91
C ARG A 211 7.46 -9.93 -9.10
N TYR A 212 7.60 -9.02 -10.05
CA TYR A 212 6.63 -7.97 -10.36
C TYR A 212 6.03 -8.12 -11.75
N ALA A 213 4.80 -7.66 -11.89
CA ALA A 213 4.15 -7.38 -13.16
C ALA A 213 3.65 -5.93 -13.13
N ILE A 214 4.42 -5.01 -13.70
CA ILE A 214 4.09 -3.58 -13.79
C ILE A 214 3.38 -3.36 -15.13
N MET A 215 2.12 -2.90 -15.09
CA MET A 215 1.29 -2.79 -16.29
C MET A 215 0.20 -1.74 -16.15
N GLY A 216 -0.39 -1.33 -17.29
CA GLY A 216 -1.55 -0.45 -17.31
C GLY A 216 -2.87 -1.17 -16.96
N TYR A 217 -3.89 -0.40 -16.63
CA TYR A 217 -5.23 -0.90 -16.26
C TYR A 217 -5.84 -1.80 -17.34
N VAL A 218 -5.72 -1.39 -18.61
CA VAL A 218 -6.23 -2.17 -19.75
C VAL A 218 -5.48 -3.51 -19.91
N ALA A 219 -4.17 -3.51 -19.69
CA ALA A 219 -3.37 -4.73 -19.79
C ALA A 219 -3.76 -5.75 -18.72
N PHE A 220 -3.97 -5.30 -17.48
CA PHE A 220 -4.45 -6.17 -16.39
C PHE A 220 -5.85 -6.71 -16.69
N ARG A 221 -6.79 -5.83 -17.10
CA ARG A 221 -8.13 -6.26 -17.51
C ARG A 221 -8.06 -7.34 -18.59
N ASN A 222 -7.26 -7.13 -19.63
CA ASN A 222 -7.10 -8.08 -20.72
C ASN A 222 -6.47 -9.40 -20.25
N MET A 223 -5.52 -9.35 -19.31
CA MET A 223 -4.96 -10.54 -18.67
C MET A 223 -6.05 -11.35 -17.97
N VAL A 224 -6.91 -10.71 -17.16
CA VAL A 224 -8.02 -11.39 -16.49
C VAL A 224 -9.01 -11.96 -17.51
N LEU A 225 -9.36 -11.20 -18.56
CA LEU A 225 -10.24 -11.71 -19.63
C LEU A 225 -9.64 -12.91 -20.34
N ASN A 226 -8.33 -12.93 -20.60
CA ASN A 226 -7.63 -14.09 -21.18
C ASN A 226 -7.67 -15.32 -20.28
N ILE A 227 -7.61 -15.14 -18.94
CA ILE A 227 -7.81 -16.23 -17.98
C ILE A 227 -9.23 -16.78 -18.12
N LEU A 228 -10.23 -15.89 -18.16
CA LEU A 228 -11.64 -16.24 -18.24
C LEU A 228 -12.05 -16.83 -19.61
N SER A 229 -11.35 -16.51 -20.70
CA SER A 229 -11.61 -17.07 -22.03
C SER A 229 -11.34 -18.57 -22.12
N GLN A 230 -10.63 -19.15 -21.13
CA GLN A 230 -10.40 -20.60 -21.02
C GLN A 230 -11.64 -21.37 -20.54
N ILE A 231 -12.72 -20.66 -20.14
CA ILE A 231 -13.97 -21.29 -19.71
C ILE A 231 -14.66 -21.91 -20.92
N SER A 232 -14.94 -23.20 -20.85
CA SER A 232 -15.63 -23.90 -21.95
C SER A 232 -17.07 -23.40 -22.12
N SER A 233 -17.45 -23.08 -23.37
CA SER A 233 -18.81 -22.63 -23.70
C SER A 233 -19.87 -23.72 -23.51
N THR A 234 -19.48 -24.99 -23.54
CA THR A 234 -20.36 -26.15 -23.48
C THR A 234 -20.80 -26.54 -22.07
N LEU A 235 -20.25 -25.96 -21.04
CA LEU A 235 -20.57 -26.28 -19.62
C LEU A 235 -21.89 -25.66 -19.19
N SER A 236 -22.54 -26.33 -18.19
CA SER A 236 -23.69 -25.75 -17.49
C SER A 236 -23.30 -24.47 -16.74
N PRO A 237 -24.23 -23.55 -16.42
CA PRO A 237 -23.95 -22.32 -15.70
C PRO A 237 -23.18 -22.54 -14.40
N GLU A 238 -23.55 -23.56 -13.60
CA GLU A 238 -22.87 -23.87 -12.34
C GLU A 238 -21.42 -24.31 -12.56
N LYS A 239 -21.19 -25.17 -13.57
CA LYS A 239 -19.83 -25.64 -13.91
C LYS A 239 -18.98 -24.51 -14.47
N LYS A 240 -19.55 -23.59 -15.24
CA LYS A 240 -18.87 -22.36 -15.70
C LYS A 240 -18.42 -21.51 -14.53
N GLN A 241 -19.30 -21.31 -13.54
CA GLN A 241 -18.96 -20.54 -12.33
C GLN A 241 -17.85 -21.23 -11.51
N GLN A 242 -17.91 -22.55 -11.33
CA GLN A 242 -16.86 -23.30 -10.65
C GLN A 242 -15.52 -23.20 -11.41
N GLN A 243 -15.54 -23.35 -12.74
CA GLN A 243 -14.33 -23.23 -13.56
C GLN A 243 -13.75 -21.81 -13.49
N LYS A 244 -14.60 -20.77 -13.51
CA LYS A 244 -14.22 -19.37 -13.34
C LYS A 244 -13.47 -19.17 -12.01
N ILE A 245 -14.04 -19.61 -10.91
CA ILE A 245 -13.45 -19.56 -9.57
C ILE A 245 -12.08 -20.24 -9.58
N SER A 246 -12.00 -21.47 -10.06
CA SER A 246 -10.76 -22.25 -10.08
C SER A 246 -9.67 -21.58 -10.92
N LEU A 247 -9.99 -21.02 -12.08
CA LEU A 247 -9.05 -20.34 -12.96
C LEU A 247 -8.49 -19.08 -12.31
N LEU A 248 -9.36 -18.23 -11.72
CA LEU A 248 -8.96 -17.01 -11.06
C LEU A 248 -8.11 -17.29 -9.82
N GLN A 249 -8.55 -18.24 -8.97
CA GLN A 249 -7.80 -18.61 -7.76
C GLN A 249 -6.42 -19.16 -8.10
N ARG A 250 -6.31 -20.03 -9.09
CA ARG A 250 -5.01 -20.57 -9.53
C ARG A 250 -4.07 -19.51 -10.05
N ALA A 251 -4.59 -18.47 -10.71
CA ALA A 251 -3.78 -17.45 -11.35
C ALA A 251 -3.44 -16.28 -10.43
N LEU A 252 -4.33 -15.89 -9.53
CA LEU A 252 -4.27 -14.61 -8.83
C LEU A 252 -4.46 -14.70 -7.31
N SER A 253 -4.68 -15.88 -6.69
CA SER A 253 -4.70 -15.99 -5.23
C SER A 253 -3.31 -15.75 -4.64
N GLY A 254 -3.27 -15.12 -3.47
CA GLY A 254 -2.05 -14.81 -2.74
C GLY A 254 -1.20 -13.72 -3.39
N CYS A 255 -1.71 -12.95 -4.34
CA CYS A 255 -0.97 -11.84 -4.93
C CYS A 255 -1.11 -10.54 -4.13
N PHE A 256 -0.18 -9.61 -4.34
CA PHE A 256 -0.30 -8.25 -3.86
C PHE A 256 -0.61 -7.32 -5.05
N LEU A 257 -1.78 -6.70 -5.02
CA LEU A 257 -2.23 -5.73 -6.01
C LEU A 257 -1.94 -4.31 -5.50
N ILE A 258 -1.18 -3.54 -6.25
CA ILE A 258 -0.90 -2.12 -5.99
C ILE A 258 -1.49 -1.34 -7.15
N VAL A 259 -2.39 -0.40 -6.87
CA VAL A 259 -3.03 0.44 -7.89
C VAL A 259 -2.66 1.88 -7.62
N ASP A 260 -1.86 2.46 -8.50
CA ASP A 260 -1.51 3.88 -8.43
C ASP A 260 -2.51 4.73 -9.20
N GLU A 261 -2.63 5.99 -8.82
CA GLU A 261 -3.66 6.93 -9.30
C GLU A 261 -5.08 6.34 -9.17
N ALA A 262 -5.35 5.75 -8.00
CA ALA A 262 -6.59 5.01 -7.73
C ALA A 262 -7.87 5.86 -7.89
N HIS A 263 -7.78 7.20 -7.91
CA HIS A 263 -8.89 8.09 -8.25
C HIS A 263 -9.46 7.83 -9.67
N ASN A 264 -8.72 7.14 -10.54
CA ASN A 264 -9.22 6.70 -11.84
C ASN A 264 -10.16 5.47 -11.75
N LEU A 265 -10.21 4.78 -10.60
CA LEU A 265 -11.11 3.64 -10.36
C LEU A 265 -12.51 4.12 -9.97
N ARG A 266 -13.25 4.68 -10.92
CA ARG A 266 -14.63 5.13 -10.73
C ARG A 266 -15.61 4.04 -11.13
N ASP A 267 -16.74 3.96 -10.44
CA ASP A 267 -17.80 3.03 -10.82
C ASP A 267 -18.58 3.55 -12.05
N VAL A 268 -19.06 2.64 -12.89
CA VAL A 268 -19.85 2.96 -14.09
C VAL A 268 -21.22 3.56 -13.70
N SER A 269 -21.70 3.28 -12.48
CA SER A 269 -22.98 3.82 -11.98
C SER A 269 -22.97 5.33 -11.71
N ASP A 270 -21.79 5.95 -11.62
CA ASP A 270 -21.65 7.37 -11.27
C ASP A 270 -21.86 8.32 -12.47
N THR A 271 -22.21 7.82 -13.66
CA THR A 271 -22.23 8.60 -14.92
C THR A 271 -23.62 8.75 -15.56
N THR A 272 -24.72 8.68 -14.79
CA THR A 272 -26.06 8.78 -15.37
C THR A 272 -26.51 10.20 -15.74
N GLU A 273 -25.71 11.26 -15.53
CA GLU A 273 -26.15 12.63 -15.82
C GLU A 273 -25.36 13.38 -16.91
N ASP A 274 -24.22 12.87 -17.42
CA ASP A 274 -23.40 13.65 -18.37
C ASP A 274 -23.09 12.96 -19.72
N GLU A 275 -23.68 11.81 -20.05
CA GLU A 275 -23.41 11.17 -21.34
C GLU A 275 -24.57 11.27 -22.32
N GLY A 276 -24.72 12.47 -22.89
CA GLY A 276 -25.36 12.70 -24.18
C GLY A 276 -24.40 12.54 -25.36
N GLU A 277 -23.39 11.68 -25.29
CA GLU A 277 -22.50 11.39 -26.43
C GLU A 277 -22.49 9.90 -26.75
N GLN A 278 -23.44 9.51 -27.59
CA GLN A 278 -23.29 8.39 -28.50
C GLN A 278 -22.26 8.80 -29.58
N GLY A 279 -21.01 8.44 -29.33
CA GLY A 279 -19.93 8.53 -30.28
C GLY A 279 -19.02 7.32 -30.10
N ASP A 280 -19.03 6.41 -31.08
CA ASP A 280 -17.97 5.42 -31.28
C ASP A 280 -16.67 6.17 -31.62
N ASP A 281 -16.09 6.84 -30.65
CA ASP A 281 -14.83 7.55 -30.84
C ASP A 281 -13.66 6.69 -30.41
N VAL A 282 -12.97 6.19 -31.41
CA VAL A 282 -11.76 5.35 -31.35
C VAL A 282 -10.55 6.12 -30.79
N GLY A 283 -10.76 7.31 -30.19
CA GLY A 283 -9.70 8.29 -29.89
C GLY A 283 -9.36 8.52 -28.44
N ASP A 284 -10.29 8.43 -27.48
CA ASP A 284 -9.99 8.83 -26.10
C ASP A 284 -9.62 7.64 -25.20
N LYS A 285 -8.31 7.34 -25.17
CA LYS A 285 -7.69 6.37 -24.25
C LYS A 285 -7.34 7.03 -22.90
N SER A 286 -8.24 7.80 -22.30
CA SER A 286 -7.98 8.40 -21.00
C SER A 286 -7.82 7.32 -19.91
N ASP A 287 -6.90 7.55 -18.98
CA ASP A 287 -6.66 6.64 -17.86
C ASP A 287 -7.93 6.45 -17.01
N ALA A 288 -8.78 7.45 -16.93
CA ALA A 288 -10.08 7.39 -16.25
C ALA A 288 -11.04 6.41 -16.94
N SER A 289 -11.14 6.40 -18.27
CA SER A 289 -11.95 5.42 -19.02
C SER A 289 -11.41 4.00 -18.83
N ALA A 290 -10.11 3.84 -18.80
CA ALA A 290 -9.46 2.55 -18.55
C ALA A 290 -9.72 2.06 -17.12
N GLY A 291 -9.69 2.95 -16.15
CA GLY A 291 -9.99 2.66 -14.74
C GLY A 291 -11.43 2.20 -14.53
N LYS A 292 -12.41 2.90 -15.11
CA LYS A 292 -13.83 2.50 -15.07
C LYS A 292 -14.04 1.05 -15.55
N LYS A 293 -13.39 0.66 -16.64
CA LYS A 293 -13.49 -0.70 -17.21
C LYS A 293 -12.74 -1.75 -16.39
N LEU A 294 -11.81 -1.34 -15.52
CA LEU A 294 -11.05 -2.23 -14.63
C LEU A 294 -11.82 -2.62 -13.39
N VAL A 295 -12.63 -1.72 -12.80
CA VAL A 295 -13.31 -1.93 -11.52
C VAL A 295 -14.12 -3.23 -11.44
N PRO A 296 -14.96 -3.61 -12.44
CA PRO A 296 -15.69 -4.88 -12.41
C PRO A 296 -14.75 -6.10 -12.33
N MET A 297 -13.61 -6.05 -13.02
CA MET A 297 -12.63 -7.15 -13.01
C MET A 297 -11.89 -7.23 -11.66
N LEU A 298 -11.52 -6.08 -11.09
CA LEU A 298 -10.94 -6.04 -9.75
C LEU A 298 -11.90 -6.60 -8.70
N ARG A 299 -13.17 -6.19 -8.73
CA ARG A 299 -14.21 -6.72 -7.83
C ARG A 299 -14.33 -8.24 -7.93
N GLU A 300 -14.32 -8.76 -9.15
CA GLU A 300 -14.40 -10.21 -9.37
C GLU A 300 -13.17 -10.93 -8.81
N VAL A 301 -11.98 -10.43 -9.06
CA VAL A 301 -10.73 -10.99 -8.53
C VAL A 301 -10.71 -10.94 -7.01
N LEU A 302 -11.03 -9.78 -6.41
CA LEU A 302 -11.02 -9.60 -4.94
C LEU A 302 -12.08 -10.46 -4.23
N LYS A 303 -13.25 -10.69 -4.85
CA LYS A 303 -14.28 -11.61 -4.33
C LYS A 303 -13.85 -13.05 -4.37
N THR A 304 -13.20 -13.46 -5.48
CA THR A 304 -12.97 -14.87 -5.81
C THR A 304 -11.64 -15.38 -5.24
N CYS A 305 -10.59 -14.57 -5.31
CA CYS A 305 -9.24 -15.01 -4.91
C CYS A 305 -9.01 -14.84 -3.41
N GLU A 306 -8.25 -15.75 -2.82
CA GLU A 306 -7.93 -15.80 -1.39
C GLU A 306 -6.51 -15.32 -1.11
N GLY A 307 -6.28 -14.74 0.08
CA GLY A 307 -4.95 -14.33 0.54
C GLY A 307 -4.34 -13.15 -0.23
N ASN A 308 -5.15 -12.41 -0.98
CA ASN A 308 -4.69 -11.23 -1.70
C ASN A 308 -4.51 -10.04 -0.76
N LYS A 309 -3.55 -9.17 -1.09
CA LYS A 309 -3.45 -7.83 -0.51
C LYS A 309 -3.71 -6.77 -1.58
N LEU A 310 -4.30 -5.66 -1.16
CA LEU A 310 -4.65 -4.53 -2.03
C LEU A 310 -4.14 -3.22 -1.43
N MET A 311 -3.32 -2.50 -2.19
CA MET A 311 -2.91 -1.13 -1.87
C MET A 311 -3.40 -0.20 -2.97
N LEU A 312 -4.22 0.76 -2.60
CA LEU A 312 -4.67 1.85 -3.47
C LEU A 312 -3.84 3.08 -3.14
N MET A 313 -3.38 3.82 -4.13
CA MET A 313 -2.57 5.02 -3.95
C MET A 313 -3.20 6.19 -4.70
N SER A 314 -3.40 7.31 -4.02
CA SER A 314 -3.85 8.56 -4.63
C SER A 314 -3.49 9.76 -3.77
N ALA A 315 -3.18 10.89 -4.42
CA ALA A 315 -3.09 12.18 -3.73
C ALA A 315 -4.47 12.87 -3.63
N THR A 316 -5.44 12.43 -4.42
CA THR A 316 -6.77 13.05 -4.55
C THR A 316 -7.85 11.96 -4.70
N PRO A 317 -8.12 11.16 -3.65
CA PRO A 317 -9.05 10.02 -3.74
C PRO A 317 -10.50 10.42 -4.01
N MET A 318 -10.84 11.69 -3.76
CA MET A 318 -12.12 12.32 -4.11
C MET A 318 -11.81 13.58 -4.93
N TYR A 319 -12.25 13.62 -6.16
CA TYR A 319 -12.04 14.76 -7.05
C TYR A 319 -13.39 15.45 -7.40
N ASN A 320 -14.37 14.68 -7.88
CA ASN A 320 -15.66 15.21 -8.33
C ASN A 320 -16.78 14.97 -7.31
N SER A 321 -16.76 13.85 -6.60
CA SER A 321 -17.85 13.43 -5.72
C SER A 321 -17.37 12.55 -4.57
N TYR A 322 -18.06 12.63 -3.42
CA TYR A 322 -17.87 11.70 -2.31
C TYR A 322 -18.14 10.24 -2.67
N LYS A 323 -18.91 9.97 -3.73
CA LYS A 323 -19.17 8.61 -4.23
C LYS A 323 -17.87 7.89 -4.64
N GLU A 324 -16.86 8.63 -5.10
CA GLU A 324 -15.57 8.07 -5.50
C GLU A 324 -14.87 7.37 -4.33
N ILE A 325 -14.92 7.93 -3.11
CA ILE A 325 -14.33 7.28 -1.93
C ILE A 325 -15.09 6.02 -1.53
N ILE A 326 -16.42 5.99 -1.70
CA ILE A 326 -17.25 4.80 -1.43
C ILE A 326 -16.80 3.65 -2.34
N SER A 327 -16.56 3.92 -3.62
CA SER A 327 -16.07 2.92 -4.56
C SER A 327 -14.71 2.34 -4.14
N LEU A 328 -13.77 3.20 -3.72
CA LEU A 328 -12.45 2.77 -3.25
C LEU A 328 -12.54 1.98 -1.93
N LEU A 329 -13.33 2.44 -0.96
CA LEU A 329 -13.55 1.73 0.30
C LEU A 329 -14.18 0.35 0.06
N ASN A 330 -15.11 0.24 -0.88
CA ASN A 330 -15.70 -1.05 -1.25
C ASN A 330 -14.69 -2.05 -1.82
N LEU A 331 -13.66 -1.60 -2.54
CA LEU A 331 -12.57 -2.49 -2.98
C LEU A 331 -11.75 -3.00 -1.78
N LEU A 332 -11.51 -2.14 -0.78
CA LEU A 332 -10.82 -2.52 0.45
C LEU A 332 -11.64 -3.49 1.30
N LEU A 333 -12.94 -3.25 1.42
CA LEU A 333 -13.86 -4.18 2.09
C LEU A 333 -13.92 -5.54 1.38
N LEU A 334 -13.87 -5.56 0.04
CA LEU A 334 -13.87 -6.81 -0.73
C LEU A 334 -12.60 -7.64 -0.54
N VAL A 335 -11.43 -7.03 -0.42
CA VAL A 335 -10.19 -7.78 -0.16
C VAL A 335 -10.17 -8.35 1.25
N ASP A 336 -10.81 -7.68 2.22
CA ASP A 336 -10.99 -8.18 3.59
C ASP A 336 -12.15 -9.17 3.72
N LYS A 337 -12.81 -9.52 2.59
CA LYS A 337 -13.95 -10.45 2.57
C LYS A 337 -15.15 -10.00 3.41
N SER A 338 -15.34 -8.68 3.52
CA SER A 338 -16.52 -8.13 4.18
C SER A 338 -17.81 -8.54 3.47
N GLU A 339 -18.80 -8.98 4.22
CA GLU A 339 -20.13 -9.30 3.71
C GLU A 339 -20.94 -8.05 3.34
N SER A 340 -20.65 -6.93 3.99
CA SER A 340 -21.36 -5.66 3.83
C SER A 340 -20.51 -4.65 3.08
N LEU A 341 -21.02 -4.16 1.96
CA LEU A 341 -20.46 -3.06 1.19
C LEU A 341 -21.23 -1.79 1.45
N LEU A 342 -20.56 -0.64 1.38
CA LEU A 342 -21.17 0.67 1.45
C LEU A 342 -22.05 0.92 0.23
N LYS A 343 -23.24 1.48 0.46
CA LYS A 343 -24.16 1.96 -0.58
C LYS A 343 -24.22 3.49 -0.53
N GLU A 344 -24.51 4.11 -1.64
CA GLU A 344 -24.74 5.57 -1.67
C GLU A 344 -25.88 5.99 -0.74
N SER A 345 -26.92 5.15 -0.62
CA SER A 345 -28.05 5.37 0.29
C SER A 345 -27.68 5.39 1.78
N ASP A 346 -26.52 4.85 2.13
CA ASP A 346 -26.03 4.83 3.52
C ASP A 346 -25.43 6.18 3.92
N ILE A 347 -25.16 7.06 2.93
CA ILE A 347 -24.59 8.38 3.12
C ILE A 347 -25.68 9.42 2.96
N THR A 348 -26.03 10.07 4.05
CA THR A 348 -27.06 11.10 4.14
C THR A 348 -26.46 12.44 4.57
N PHE A 349 -27.06 13.51 4.13
CA PHE A 349 -26.67 14.88 4.45
C PHE A 349 -27.78 15.58 5.23
N GLU A 350 -27.40 16.48 6.11
CA GLU A 350 -28.28 17.33 6.89
C GLU A 350 -28.02 18.79 6.54
N THR A 351 -29.08 19.58 6.37
CA THR A 351 -28.93 21.00 6.10
C THR A 351 -28.67 21.74 7.42
N THR A 352 -27.50 22.31 7.56
CA THR A 352 -27.09 23.12 8.72
C THR A 352 -27.08 24.61 8.35
N ALA A 353 -26.81 25.47 9.33
CA ALA A 353 -26.61 26.91 9.10
C ALA A 353 -25.38 27.22 8.22
N ARG A 354 -24.47 26.23 8.02
CA ARG A 354 -23.24 26.33 7.21
C ARG A 354 -23.39 25.72 5.82
N GLY A 355 -24.53 25.09 5.52
CA GLY A 355 -24.81 24.37 4.28
C GLY A 355 -25.14 22.89 4.52
N GLU A 356 -24.97 22.06 3.49
CA GLU A 356 -25.13 20.62 3.60
C GLU A 356 -23.88 20.00 4.26
N GLU A 357 -24.09 19.30 5.36
CA GLU A 357 -23.05 18.55 6.08
C GLU A 357 -23.46 17.08 6.17
N LEU A 358 -22.48 16.19 6.30
CA LEU A 358 -22.76 14.76 6.53
C LEU A 358 -23.57 14.58 7.81
N SER A 359 -24.61 13.74 7.75
CA SER A 359 -25.30 13.34 8.97
C SER A 359 -24.36 12.64 9.93
N LYS A 360 -24.59 12.77 11.24
CA LYS A 360 -23.76 12.13 12.25
C LYS A 360 -23.64 10.61 12.06
N ALA A 361 -24.72 9.96 11.66
CA ALA A 361 -24.73 8.52 11.39
C ALA A 361 -23.82 8.14 10.21
N SER A 362 -23.81 8.95 9.16
CA SER A 362 -22.95 8.76 7.99
C SER A 362 -21.49 9.04 8.29
N GLU A 363 -21.21 10.07 9.09
CA GLU A 363 -19.87 10.38 9.58
C GLU A 363 -19.29 9.20 10.39
N ASP A 364 -20.05 8.72 11.38
CA ASP A 364 -19.66 7.59 12.24
C ASP A 364 -19.44 6.30 11.42
N LEU A 365 -20.27 6.06 10.39
CA LEU A 365 -20.12 4.92 9.48
C LEU A 365 -18.82 5.03 8.67
N LEU A 366 -18.58 6.19 8.04
CA LEU A 366 -17.36 6.41 7.24
C LEU A 366 -16.11 6.35 8.09
N ILE A 367 -16.11 6.93 9.29
CA ILE A 367 -14.97 6.84 10.23
C ILE A 367 -14.69 5.38 10.57
N ARG A 368 -15.71 4.57 10.86
CA ARG A 368 -15.56 3.15 11.20
C ARG A 368 -14.96 2.34 10.05
N VAL A 369 -15.43 2.57 8.82
CA VAL A 369 -14.93 1.86 7.64
C VAL A 369 -13.55 2.37 7.23
N ALA A 370 -13.30 3.67 7.31
CA ALA A 370 -12.02 4.27 6.95
C ALA A 370 -10.91 3.95 7.97
N ASN A 371 -11.30 3.79 9.24
CA ASN A 371 -10.36 3.45 10.31
C ASN A 371 -9.68 2.10 10.00
N GLY A 372 -8.36 2.10 9.96
CA GLY A 372 -7.59 0.91 9.58
C GLY A 372 -7.44 0.66 8.07
N HIS A 373 -8.17 1.37 7.20
CA HIS A 373 -8.03 1.27 5.76
C HIS A 373 -7.32 2.47 5.12
N ILE A 374 -7.35 3.65 5.73
CA ILE A 374 -6.78 4.87 5.16
C ILE A 374 -5.55 5.30 5.93
N SER A 375 -4.42 5.35 5.25
CA SER A 375 -3.22 6.06 5.71
C SER A 375 -3.23 7.45 5.10
N PHE A 376 -3.40 8.48 5.93
CA PHE A 376 -3.44 9.87 5.49
C PHE A 376 -2.17 10.61 5.87
N MET A 377 -1.57 11.30 4.89
CA MET A 377 -0.43 12.17 5.13
C MET A 377 -0.52 13.41 4.24
N ARG A 378 -0.50 14.58 4.87
CA ARG A 378 -0.37 15.85 4.13
C ARG A 378 1.01 15.92 3.46
N GLY A 379 1.00 16.40 2.20
CA GLY A 379 2.19 16.40 1.37
C GLY A 379 3.26 17.44 1.69
N GLU A 380 3.10 18.23 2.72
CA GLU A 380 4.03 19.32 3.02
C GLU A 380 4.75 19.05 4.34
N ASN A 381 5.94 18.47 4.25
CA ASN A 381 6.90 18.58 5.34
C ASN A 381 7.59 19.94 5.19
N PRO A 382 7.37 20.90 6.10
CA PRO A 382 7.97 22.24 5.99
C PRO A 382 9.49 22.23 5.98
N LYS A 383 10.12 21.12 6.39
CA LYS A 383 11.58 20.94 6.33
C LYS A 383 12.10 20.43 4.98
N ALA A 384 11.27 19.68 4.23
CA ALA A 384 11.67 19.05 2.97
C ALA A 384 11.15 19.77 1.72
N PHE A 385 10.18 20.65 1.87
CA PHE A 385 9.61 21.44 0.78
C PHE A 385 9.95 22.92 0.98
N PRO A 386 10.31 23.65 -0.09
CA PRO A 386 10.48 25.09 -0.02
C PRO A 386 9.18 25.73 0.48
N ALA A 387 9.30 26.68 1.39
CA ALA A 387 8.17 27.45 1.86
C ALA A 387 7.50 28.15 0.67
N ARG A 388 6.19 28.06 0.57
CA ARG A 388 5.44 28.91 -0.35
C ARG A 388 5.48 30.33 0.20
N LEU A 389 6.19 31.20 -0.51
CA LEU A 389 6.13 32.63 -0.21
C LEU A 389 4.77 33.14 -0.67
N ASP A 390 4.17 34.03 0.14
CA ASP A 390 3.01 34.79 -0.31
C ASP A 390 3.42 35.59 -1.56
N PRO A 391 2.60 35.61 -2.63
CA PRO A 391 2.88 36.43 -3.81
C PRO A 391 3.21 37.89 -3.50
N SER A 392 2.63 38.45 -2.44
CA SER A 392 2.95 39.80 -1.95
C SER A 392 4.38 39.98 -1.49
N ASP A 393 5.04 38.90 -1.04
CA ASP A 393 6.43 38.92 -0.57
C ASP A 393 7.45 38.65 -1.70
N ALA A 394 7.00 37.94 -2.75
CA ALA A 394 7.86 37.50 -3.85
C ALA A 394 7.85 38.46 -5.04
N ILE A 395 6.71 39.07 -5.36
CA ILE A 395 6.52 39.94 -6.52
C ILE A 395 5.63 41.10 -6.11
N ARG A 396 6.09 42.34 -6.38
CA ARG A 396 5.24 43.52 -6.17
C ARG A 396 4.01 43.40 -7.06
N ILE A 397 2.83 43.77 -6.55
CA ILE A 397 1.54 43.67 -7.28
C ILE A 397 1.62 44.42 -8.64
N SER A 398 2.44 45.50 -8.72
CA SER A 398 2.69 46.21 -9.97
C SER A 398 3.50 45.44 -11.02
N GLU A 399 4.13 44.33 -10.65
CA GLU A 399 4.96 43.49 -11.52
C GLU A 399 4.20 42.23 -11.98
N TRP A 400 2.95 42.04 -11.54
CA TRP A 400 2.14 40.91 -11.96
C TRP A 400 1.73 41.09 -13.42
N PRO A 401 1.72 39.99 -14.21
CA PRO A 401 1.22 40.05 -15.57
C PRO A 401 -0.24 40.45 -15.56
N THR A 402 -0.60 41.41 -16.37
CA THR A 402 -1.98 41.91 -16.52
C THR A 402 -2.82 41.05 -17.44
N PHE A 403 -2.26 39.96 -17.94
CA PHE A 403 -2.92 39.01 -18.86
C PHE A 403 -3.18 37.68 -18.16
N GLU A 404 -4.32 37.09 -18.42
CA GLU A 404 -4.59 35.71 -18.04
C GLU A 404 -3.65 34.74 -18.76
N PRO A 405 -3.35 33.53 -18.21
CA PRO A 405 -2.42 32.57 -18.81
C PRO A 405 -2.81 32.11 -20.23
N ASN A 406 -4.06 32.31 -20.61
CA ASN A 406 -4.62 32.01 -21.94
C ASN A 406 -4.43 33.12 -22.97
N GLY A 407 -3.80 34.25 -22.63
CA GLY A 407 -3.49 35.36 -23.53
C GLY A 407 -4.64 36.31 -23.83
N SER A 408 -5.74 36.29 -23.02
CA SER A 408 -6.87 37.24 -23.11
C SER A 408 -6.72 38.40 -22.15
#